data_5fea2ab7513e2e72166f968bfdc80f5d
#
_entry.id   5fea2ab7513e2e72166f968bfdc80f5d
#
_cell.length_a   1.000
_cell.length_b   1.000
_cell.length_c   1.000
_cell.angle_alpha   90.00
_cell.angle_beta   90.00
_cell.angle_gamma   90.00
#
_symmetry.space_group_name_H-M   'P 1'
#
loop_
_entity.id
_entity.type
_entity.pdbx_description
1 polymer ?
#
loop_
_entity_poly.entity_id
_entity_poly.type
_entity_poly.pdbx_seq_one_letter_code
_entity_poly.pdbx_strand_id
1 'polypeptide(L)'
;GLYCTVEETTGSLLRSSQSLGLSLPQNLQITDFTELRNENEAMDYLKFTQKMIEHFKRERGNAFTVFVLDSLGAIYSLTSVDEEMRKRMFKFFEFCRSQDLHTFVITERQTGEHAELEGNEGFLADSILNLGLDRRNGQIVRTMQIEKMRHIRHSMEKQAMEVTNSGLVLLGPLFD
;
A
#
# COMPACT_ATOMS: atom_id res chain seq x y z
N GLY A 1 11.45 -7.31 -6.34
CA GLY A 1 10.14 -6.99 -5.72
C GLY A 1 8.97 -7.57 -6.48
N LEU A 2 7.84 -7.69 -5.80
CA LEU A 2 6.53 -8.02 -6.35
C LEU A 2 5.54 -6.91 -5.99
N TYR A 3 4.88 -6.33 -7.00
CA TYR A 3 3.81 -5.36 -6.85
C TYR A 3 2.50 -5.98 -7.35
N CYS A 4 1.56 -6.17 -6.45
CA CYS A 4 0.22 -6.66 -6.78
C CYS A 4 -0.76 -5.49 -6.76
N THR A 5 -1.43 -5.24 -7.88
CA THR A 5 -2.50 -4.24 -7.96
C THR A 5 -3.85 -4.91 -8.16
N VAL A 6 -4.86 -4.43 -7.46
CA VAL A 6 -6.25 -4.91 -7.54
C VAL A 6 -7.12 -3.96 -8.36
N GLU A 7 -6.76 -2.68 -8.42
CA GLU A 7 -7.57 -1.62 -9.03
C GLU A 7 -7.09 -1.22 -10.42
N GLU A 8 -5.77 -1.14 -10.60
CA GLU A 8 -5.17 -0.65 -11.84
C GLU A 8 -4.55 -1.79 -12.66
N THR A 9 -4.58 -1.64 -13.99
CA THR A 9 -3.83 -2.53 -14.86
C THR A 9 -2.34 -2.23 -14.83
N THR A 10 -1.52 -3.24 -15.10
CA THR A 10 -0.06 -3.08 -15.26
C THR A 10 0.28 -1.97 -16.26
N GLY A 11 -0.45 -1.88 -17.38
CA GLY A 11 -0.24 -0.84 -18.38
C GLY A 11 -0.52 0.57 -17.89
N SER A 12 -1.52 0.76 -16.99
CA SER A 12 -1.81 2.05 -16.36
C SER A 12 -0.68 2.49 -15.43
N LEU A 13 -0.22 1.60 -14.55
CA LEU A 13 0.89 1.86 -13.64
C LEU A 13 2.19 2.22 -14.37
N LEU A 14 2.50 1.52 -15.47
CA LEU A 14 3.67 1.83 -16.29
C LEU A 14 3.60 3.23 -16.90
N ARG A 15 2.44 3.61 -17.46
CA ARG A 15 2.24 4.98 -18.00
C ARG A 15 2.37 6.04 -16.91
N SER A 16 1.77 5.81 -15.74
CA SER A 16 1.87 6.74 -14.60
C SER A 16 3.30 6.93 -14.15
N SER A 17 4.06 5.84 -14.01
CA SER A 17 5.49 5.89 -13.65
C SER A 17 6.30 6.69 -14.67
N GLN A 18 6.09 6.45 -15.97
CA GLN A 18 6.75 7.16 -17.05
C GLN A 18 6.42 8.66 -17.05
N SER A 19 5.15 9.03 -16.81
CA SER A 19 4.72 10.43 -16.76
C SER A 19 5.35 11.21 -15.60
N LEU A 20 5.71 10.51 -14.52
CA LEU A 20 6.41 11.05 -13.36
C LEU A 20 7.94 10.97 -13.49
N GLY A 21 8.48 10.53 -14.64
CA GLY A 21 9.91 10.34 -14.84
C GLY A 21 10.52 9.23 -13.97
N LEU A 22 9.71 8.33 -13.43
CA LEU A 22 10.16 7.23 -12.59
C LEU A 22 10.57 6.02 -13.45
N SER A 23 11.80 5.56 -13.25
CA SER A 23 12.29 4.31 -13.84
C SER A 23 12.02 3.16 -12.89
N LEU A 24 11.20 2.20 -13.31
CA LEU A 24 10.94 1.01 -12.51
C LEU A 24 12.14 0.07 -12.53
N PRO A 25 12.52 -0.54 -11.40
CA PRO A 25 13.60 -1.51 -11.34
C PRO A 25 13.32 -2.74 -12.22
N GLN A 26 14.33 -3.24 -12.94
CA GLN A 26 14.18 -4.44 -13.80
C GLN A 26 13.78 -5.71 -13.03
N ASN A 27 14.10 -5.75 -11.73
CA ASN A 27 13.76 -6.87 -10.84
C ASN A 27 12.42 -6.68 -10.11
N LEU A 28 11.59 -5.72 -10.53
CA LEU A 28 10.22 -5.54 -10.07
C LEU A 28 9.27 -6.29 -11.01
N GLN A 29 8.53 -7.25 -10.45
CA GLN A 29 7.41 -7.89 -11.13
C GLN A 29 6.13 -7.16 -10.74
N ILE A 30 5.32 -6.76 -11.73
CA ILE A 30 3.99 -6.22 -11.52
C ILE A 30 2.98 -7.29 -11.94
N THR A 31 1.98 -7.51 -11.11
CA THR A 31 0.85 -8.40 -11.40
C THR A 31 -0.44 -7.67 -11.09
N ASP A 32 -1.36 -7.62 -12.03
CA ASP A 32 -2.69 -7.07 -11.79
C ASP A 32 -3.75 -8.18 -11.66
N PHE A 33 -4.76 -7.90 -10.85
CA PHE A 33 -5.87 -8.81 -10.57
C PHE A 33 -7.16 -8.35 -11.26
N THR A 34 -7.07 -7.40 -12.20
CA THR A 34 -8.23 -6.79 -12.85
C THR A 34 -9.04 -7.81 -13.66
N GLU A 35 -8.38 -8.74 -14.35
CA GLU A 35 -9.06 -9.83 -15.07
C GLU A 35 -9.69 -10.83 -14.12
N LEU A 36 -8.97 -11.23 -13.07
CA LEU A 36 -9.47 -12.19 -12.06
C LEU A 36 -10.70 -11.67 -11.32
N ARG A 37 -10.79 -10.36 -11.11
CA ARG A 37 -11.94 -9.69 -10.49
C ARG A 37 -13.22 -9.88 -11.30
N ASN A 38 -13.11 -9.90 -12.63
CA ASN A 38 -14.25 -10.02 -13.53
C ASN A 38 -14.74 -11.48 -13.68
N GLU A 39 -13.88 -12.46 -13.42
CA GLU A 39 -14.17 -13.86 -13.68
C GLU A 39 -14.65 -14.65 -12.44
N ASN A 40 -14.33 -14.19 -11.22
CA ASN A 40 -14.54 -14.96 -10.00
C ASN A 40 -15.04 -14.10 -8.82
N GLU A 41 -16.35 -14.06 -8.61
CA GLU A 41 -16.98 -13.40 -7.44
C GLU A 41 -16.56 -13.99 -6.07
N ALA A 42 -16.07 -15.22 -6.03
CA ALA A 42 -15.72 -15.93 -4.80
C ALA A 42 -14.21 -16.08 -4.55
N MET A 43 -13.37 -15.30 -5.23
CA MET A 43 -11.93 -15.44 -5.12
C MET A 43 -11.39 -14.91 -3.79
N ASP A 44 -10.62 -15.72 -3.08
CA ASP A 44 -9.86 -15.29 -1.91
C ASP A 44 -8.55 -14.62 -2.36
N TYR A 45 -8.60 -13.30 -2.57
CA TYR A 45 -7.46 -12.50 -3.03
C TYR A 45 -6.27 -12.58 -2.09
N LEU A 46 -6.49 -12.63 -0.77
CA LEU A 46 -5.40 -12.74 0.21
C LEU A 46 -4.69 -14.08 0.09
N LYS A 47 -5.45 -15.17 -0.04
CA LYS A 47 -4.88 -16.50 -0.21
C LYS A 47 -4.15 -16.65 -1.55
N PHE A 48 -4.67 -16.04 -2.61
CA PHE A 48 -4.00 -16.01 -3.91
C PHE A 48 -2.68 -15.24 -3.82
N THR A 49 -2.69 -14.07 -3.18
CA THR A 49 -1.50 -13.25 -2.96
C THR A 49 -0.45 -14.00 -2.13
N GLN A 50 -0.85 -14.74 -1.10
CA GLN A 50 0.06 -15.60 -0.33
C GLN A 50 0.75 -16.63 -1.21
N LYS A 51 0.00 -17.34 -2.06
CA LYS A 51 0.57 -18.32 -2.99
C LYS A 51 1.56 -17.69 -3.97
N MET A 52 1.30 -16.47 -4.44
CA MET A 52 2.24 -15.74 -5.29
C MET A 52 3.52 -15.41 -4.53
N ILE A 53 3.44 -14.89 -3.32
CA ILE A 53 4.60 -14.61 -2.47
C ILE A 53 5.42 -15.88 -2.25
N GLU A 54 4.79 -17.01 -1.91
CA GLU A 54 5.45 -18.30 -1.74
C GLU A 54 6.16 -18.76 -3.03
N HIS A 55 5.51 -18.58 -4.18
CA HIS A 55 6.09 -18.90 -5.48
C HIS A 55 7.36 -18.08 -5.74
N PHE A 56 7.29 -16.76 -5.55
CA PHE A 56 8.43 -15.86 -5.71
C PHE A 56 9.56 -16.14 -4.72
N LYS A 57 9.24 -16.51 -3.48
CA LYS A 57 10.25 -16.93 -2.49
C LYS A 57 10.95 -18.22 -2.90
N ARG A 58 10.23 -19.19 -3.46
CA ARG A 58 10.86 -20.44 -3.98
C ARG A 58 11.78 -20.17 -5.15
N GLU A 59 11.40 -19.28 -6.09
CA GLU A 59 12.18 -18.99 -7.28
C GLU A 59 13.39 -18.10 -7.02
N ARG A 60 13.24 -17.09 -6.16
CA ARG A 60 14.23 -16.03 -5.99
C ARG A 60 14.92 -16.03 -4.62
N GLY A 61 14.45 -16.84 -3.69
CA GLY A 61 15.01 -16.95 -2.34
C GLY A 61 15.15 -15.59 -1.65
N ASN A 62 16.32 -15.32 -1.10
CA ASN A 62 16.63 -14.08 -0.39
C ASN A 62 16.75 -12.84 -1.30
N ALA A 63 16.78 -13.01 -2.62
CA ALA A 63 16.77 -11.88 -3.57
C ALA A 63 15.37 -11.24 -3.68
N PHE A 64 14.32 -11.93 -3.22
CA PHE A 64 12.96 -11.36 -3.10
C PHE A 64 12.77 -10.72 -1.74
N THR A 65 12.82 -9.39 -1.67
CA THR A 65 12.86 -8.62 -0.42
C THR A 65 11.71 -7.64 -0.25
N VAL A 66 11.00 -7.29 -1.33
CA VAL A 66 9.95 -6.25 -1.30
C VAL A 66 8.65 -6.78 -1.89
N PHE A 67 7.57 -6.60 -1.15
CA PHE A 67 6.21 -6.89 -1.59
C PHE A 67 5.31 -5.66 -1.41
N VAL A 68 4.46 -5.37 -2.39
CA VAL A 68 3.48 -4.27 -2.37
C VAL A 68 2.10 -4.81 -2.73
N LEU A 69 1.09 -4.46 -1.94
CA LEU A 69 -0.33 -4.71 -2.20
C LEU A 69 -1.08 -3.39 -2.39
N ASP A 70 -1.65 -3.17 -3.58
CA ASP A 70 -2.35 -1.93 -3.96
C ASP A 70 -3.73 -2.25 -4.59
N SER A 71 -4.81 -2.09 -3.90
CA SER A 71 -4.96 -1.66 -2.52
C SER A 71 -5.70 -2.71 -1.69
N LEU A 72 -5.56 -2.59 -0.37
CA LEU A 72 -6.36 -3.37 0.57
C LEU A 72 -7.82 -2.91 0.56
N GLY A 73 -8.07 -1.60 0.35
CA GLY A 73 -9.41 -1.04 0.18
C GLY A 73 -10.18 -1.70 -0.96
N ALA A 74 -9.52 -1.99 -2.08
CA ALA A 74 -10.13 -2.71 -3.19
C ALA A 74 -10.56 -4.13 -2.79
N ILE A 75 -9.75 -4.84 -2.01
CA ILE A 75 -10.12 -6.17 -1.50
C ILE A 75 -11.35 -6.07 -0.58
N TYR A 76 -11.41 -5.06 0.29
CA TYR A 76 -12.56 -4.83 1.17
C TYR A 76 -13.83 -4.49 0.40
N SER A 77 -13.73 -3.75 -0.69
CA SER A 77 -14.89 -3.41 -1.52
C SER A 77 -15.50 -4.61 -2.24
N LEU A 78 -14.72 -5.68 -2.41
CA LEU A 78 -15.12 -6.93 -3.06
C LEU A 78 -15.59 -8.02 -2.05
N THR A 79 -15.43 -7.76 -0.76
CA THR A 79 -15.76 -8.72 0.31
C THR A 79 -16.45 -8.00 1.48
N SER A 80 -17.26 -8.70 2.26
CA SER A 80 -17.76 -8.13 3.51
C SER A 80 -16.66 -8.08 4.56
N VAL A 81 -16.49 -6.93 5.23
CA VAL A 81 -15.52 -6.76 6.32
C VAL A 81 -16.17 -7.28 7.62
N ASP A 82 -16.16 -8.59 7.79
CA ASP A 82 -16.66 -9.30 8.97
C ASP A 82 -15.50 -9.76 9.89
N GLU A 83 -15.84 -10.45 10.97
CA GLU A 83 -14.83 -11.01 11.90
C GLU A 83 -13.91 -12.02 11.23
N GLU A 84 -14.41 -12.78 10.27
CA GLU A 84 -13.59 -13.75 9.53
C GLU A 84 -12.57 -13.05 8.64
N MET A 85 -12.95 -11.97 7.97
CA MET A 85 -12.01 -11.17 7.17
C MET A 85 -10.91 -10.55 8.03
N ARG A 86 -11.24 -10.04 9.23
CA ARG A 86 -10.23 -9.55 10.19
C ARG A 86 -9.24 -10.64 10.60
N LYS A 87 -9.70 -11.85 10.86
CA LYS A 87 -8.82 -13.00 11.17
C LYS A 87 -7.91 -13.35 9.98
N ARG A 88 -8.43 -13.29 8.76
CA ARG A 88 -7.63 -13.52 7.53
C ARG A 88 -6.55 -12.45 7.37
N MET A 89 -6.90 -11.19 7.61
CA MET A 89 -5.95 -10.09 7.57
C MET A 89 -4.83 -10.26 8.59
N PHE A 90 -5.17 -10.60 9.84
CA PHE A 90 -4.17 -10.87 10.86
C PHE A 90 -3.18 -11.96 10.40
N LYS A 91 -3.71 -13.09 9.92
CA LYS A 91 -2.89 -14.21 9.39
C LYS A 91 -2.05 -13.78 8.18
N PHE A 92 -2.58 -12.94 7.31
CA PHE A 92 -1.85 -12.43 6.15
C PHE A 92 -0.67 -11.55 6.55
N PHE A 93 -0.84 -10.65 7.52
CA PHE A 93 0.26 -9.82 8.03
C PHE A 93 1.32 -10.68 8.75
N GLU A 94 0.90 -11.66 9.55
CA GLU A 94 1.85 -12.61 10.18
C GLU A 94 2.63 -13.41 9.12
N PHE A 95 1.93 -13.87 8.08
CA PHE A 95 2.56 -14.56 6.96
C PHE A 95 3.61 -13.66 6.28
N CYS A 96 3.28 -12.41 5.94
CA CYS A 96 4.23 -11.49 5.31
C CYS A 96 5.48 -11.28 6.17
N ARG A 97 5.32 -11.14 7.50
CA ARG A 97 6.45 -11.06 8.43
C ARG A 97 7.31 -12.33 8.41
N SER A 98 6.68 -13.50 8.38
CA SER A 98 7.39 -14.79 8.36
C SER A 98 8.23 -15.00 7.09
N GLN A 99 7.93 -14.27 6.01
CA GLN A 99 8.68 -14.32 4.76
C GLN A 99 9.90 -13.39 4.72
N ASP A 100 10.15 -12.62 5.78
CA ASP A 100 11.24 -11.63 5.84
C ASP A 100 11.19 -10.64 4.65
N LEU A 101 9.99 -10.05 4.44
CA LEU A 101 9.72 -9.09 3.38
C LEU A 101 9.48 -7.69 3.95
N HIS A 102 10.02 -6.69 3.29
CA HIS A 102 9.53 -5.32 3.42
C HIS A 102 8.18 -5.24 2.70
N THR A 103 7.11 -5.24 3.49
CA THR A 103 5.74 -5.27 2.97
C THR A 103 5.11 -3.89 3.04
N PHE A 104 4.65 -3.40 1.89
CA PHE A 104 3.85 -2.19 1.77
C PHE A 104 2.42 -2.57 1.44
N VAL A 105 1.48 -2.13 2.27
CA VAL A 105 0.05 -2.31 2.02
C VAL A 105 -0.57 -0.93 1.89
N ILE A 106 -1.12 -0.66 0.71
CA ILE A 106 -1.79 0.60 0.43
C ILE A 106 -3.25 0.45 0.82
N THR A 107 -3.78 1.43 1.53
CA THR A 107 -5.19 1.49 1.90
C THR A 107 -5.67 2.93 1.82
N GLU A 108 -6.92 3.12 1.43
CA GLU A 108 -7.57 4.41 1.40
C GLU A 108 -8.23 4.68 2.75
N ARG A 109 -8.14 5.92 3.21
CA ARG A 109 -8.90 6.41 4.35
C ARG A 109 -10.04 7.27 3.85
N GLN A 110 -11.23 7.06 4.39
CA GLN A 110 -12.33 8.01 4.24
C GLN A 110 -11.94 9.32 4.94
N THR A 111 -12.21 10.44 4.27
CA THR A 111 -11.97 11.77 4.84
C THR A 111 -13.10 12.13 5.82
N GLY A 112 -12.77 12.37 7.11
CA GLY A 112 -13.72 12.79 8.15
C GLY A 112 -13.12 12.69 9.54
N GLU A 113 -13.81 13.28 10.54
CA GLU A 113 -13.36 13.31 11.94
C GLU A 113 -13.22 11.92 12.61
N HIS A 114 -13.74 10.87 11.97
CA HIS A 114 -13.69 9.48 12.42
C HIS A 114 -13.07 8.54 11.38
N ALA A 115 -12.08 9.00 10.62
CA ALA A 115 -11.39 8.19 9.61
C ALA A 115 -10.56 7.08 10.27
N GLU A 116 -11.22 6.04 10.75
CA GLU A 116 -10.58 4.79 11.14
C GLU A 116 -10.28 3.94 9.91
N LEU A 117 -9.20 3.19 9.92
CA LEU A 117 -8.95 2.13 8.95
C LEU A 117 -10.06 1.08 9.11
N GLU A 118 -10.72 0.68 8.03
CA GLU A 118 -11.93 -0.16 8.06
C GLU A 118 -11.77 -1.47 8.84
N GLY A 119 -10.58 -2.05 8.88
CA GLY A 119 -10.31 -3.33 9.53
C GLY A 119 -9.39 -3.27 10.75
N ASN A 120 -9.04 -2.09 11.28
CA ASN A 120 -8.03 -1.92 12.33
C ASN A 120 -6.62 -2.38 11.92
N GLU A 121 -6.27 -2.40 10.64
CA GLU A 121 -4.96 -2.82 10.10
C GLU A 121 -3.82 -2.01 10.70
N GLY A 122 -4.08 -0.78 11.11
CA GLY A 122 -3.11 0.08 11.78
C GLY A 122 -2.47 -0.56 13.02
N PHE A 123 -3.19 -1.45 13.72
CA PHE A 123 -2.61 -2.19 14.84
C PHE A 123 -1.65 -3.29 14.38
N LEU A 124 -1.85 -3.83 13.19
CA LEU A 124 -1.04 -4.90 12.63
C LEU A 124 0.24 -4.39 11.98
N ALA A 125 0.21 -3.18 11.41
CA ALA A 125 1.35 -2.58 10.75
C ALA A 125 2.45 -2.15 11.74
N ASP A 126 3.71 -2.28 11.34
CA ASP A 126 4.86 -1.81 12.12
C ASP A 126 5.10 -0.31 11.89
N SER A 127 4.69 0.20 10.74
CA SER A 127 4.73 1.63 10.39
C SER A 127 3.46 2.06 9.69
N ILE A 128 3.05 3.31 9.90
CA ILE A 128 1.94 3.96 9.20
C ILE A 128 2.46 5.26 8.62
N LEU A 129 2.41 5.36 7.30
CA LEU A 129 2.69 6.56 6.53
C LEU A 129 1.38 7.09 5.98
N ASN A 130 0.95 8.26 6.43
CA ASN A 130 -0.26 8.92 5.97
C ASN A 130 0.06 9.92 4.86
N LEU A 131 -0.60 9.77 3.72
CA LEU A 131 -0.59 10.75 2.63
C LEU A 131 -1.96 11.42 2.60
N GLY A 132 -1.97 12.74 2.55
CA GLY A 132 -3.21 13.49 2.68
C GLY A 132 -3.23 14.80 1.89
N LEU A 133 -4.36 15.47 1.99
CA LEU A 133 -4.58 16.82 1.49
C LEU A 133 -4.94 17.72 2.67
N ASP A 134 -4.28 18.85 2.78
CA ASP A 134 -4.59 19.88 3.79
C ASP A 134 -4.99 21.18 3.09
N ARG A 135 -5.83 21.99 3.73
CA ARG A 135 -6.23 23.30 3.18
C ARG A 135 -5.55 24.40 3.99
N ARG A 136 -4.69 25.17 3.31
CA ARG A 136 -3.93 26.27 3.89
C ARG A 136 -4.10 27.55 3.07
N ASN A 137 -4.53 28.64 3.72
CA ASN A 137 -4.73 29.94 3.05
C ASN A 137 -5.55 29.83 1.75
N GLY A 138 -6.58 28.96 1.73
CA GLY A 138 -7.41 28.74 0.56
C GLY A 138 -6.80 27.81 -0.52
N GLN A 139 -5.57 27.36 -0.35
CA GLN A 139 -4.89 26.43 -1.25
C GLN A 139 -4.91 25.01 -0.70
N ILE A 140 -4.91 24.02 -1.60
CA ILE A 140 -4.78 22.60 -1.25
C ILE A 140 -3.30 22.23 -1.32
N VAL A 141 -2.78 21.70 -0.22
CA VAL A 141 -1.39 21.23 -0.08
C VAL A 141 -1.42 19.72 0.14
N ARG A 142 -0.60 19.00 -0.62
CA ARG A 142 -0.37 17.57 -0.35
C ARG A 142 0.53 17.42 0.86
N THR A 143 0.24 16.43 1.68
CA THR A 143 0.97 16.20 2.93
C THR A 143 1.39 14.76 3.09
N MET A 144 2.48 14.56 3.82
CA MET A 144 2.96 13.26 4.28
C MET A 144 3.25 13.33 5.78
N GLN A 145 2.86 12.30 6.52
CA GLN A 145 3.11 12.20 7.96
C GLN A 145 3.38 10.75 8.34
N ILE A 146 4.39 10.53 9.19
CA ILE A 146 4.60 9.23 9.82
C ILE A 146 3.80 9.22 11.12
N GLU A 147 2.69 8.48 11.14
CA GLU A 147 1.82 8.38 12.32
C GLU A 147 2.33 7.34 13.31
N LYS A 148 3.00 6.32 12.81
CA LYS A 148 3.50 5.21 13.63
C LYS A 148 4.79 4.65 13.03
N MET A 149 5.74 4.30 13.90
CA MET A 149 6.91 3.52 13.53
C MET A 149 7.40 2.79 14.78
N ARG A 150 7.23 1.47 14.81
CA ARG A 150 7.63 0.64 15.96
C ARG A 150 9.14 0.60 16.10
N HIS A 151 9.62 0.63 17.33
CA HIS A 151 11.02 0.47 17.70
C HIS A 151 12.01 1.52 17.15
N ILE A 152 11.51 2.54 16.45
CA ILE A 152 12.35 3.60 15.87
C ILE A 152 11.79 4.97 16.27
N ARG A 153 12.68 5.87 16.71
CA ARG A 153 12.32 7.28 16.93
C ARG A 153 12.14 7.97 15.57
N HIS A 154 11.03 8.69 15.41
CA HIS A 154 10.72 9.41 14.19
C HIS A 154 10.07 10.76 14.50
N SER A 155 10.05 11.66 13.52
CA SER A 155 9.24 12.89 13.58
C SER A 155 7.80 12.55 13.26
N MET A 156 6.88 13.12 14.04
CA MET A 156 5.44 13.07 13.78
C MET A 156 4.93 14.34 13.06
N GLU A 157 5.85 15.24 12.69
CA GLU A 157 5.48 16.47 11.99
C GLU A 157 4.93 16.14 10.60
N LYS A 158 3.82 16.79 10.27
CA LYS A 158 3.26 16.74 8.92
C LYS A 158 4.15 17.52 7.96
N GLN A 159 4.57 16.90 6.89
CA GLN A 159 5.42 17.49 5.85
C GLN A 159 4.59 17.89 4.65
N ALA A 160 4.82 19.09 4.09
CA ALA A 160 4.31 19.44 2.78
C ALA A 160 5.04 18.64 1.69
N MET A 161 4.29 18.23 0.66
CA MET A 161 4.78 17.37 -0.40
C MET A 161 4.32 17.88 -1.77
N GLU A 162 5.19 17.77 -2.75
CA GLU A 162 4.90 18.09 -4.15
C GLU A 162 5.21 16.90 -5.06
N VAL A 163 4.37 16.72 -6.08
CA VAL A 163 4.61 15.78 -7.17
C VAL A 163 5.24 16.57 -8.33
N THR A 164 6.45 16.24 -8.69
CA THR A 164 7.22 16.90 -9.75
C THR A 164 7.52 15.92 -10.89
N ASN A 165 8.03 16.41 -11.99
CA ASN A 165 8.51 15.57 -13.11
C ASN A 165 9.72 14.68 -12.74
N SER A 166 10.32 14.89 -11.57
CA SER A 166 11.42 14.07 -11.04
C SER A 166 11.02 13.20 -9.85
N GLY A 167 9.71 13.08 -9.57
CA GLY A 167 9.18 12.30 -8.48
C GLY A 167 8.57 13.14 -7.34
N LEU A 168 8.52 12.57 -6.15
CA LEU A 168 7.97 13.21 -4.95
C LEU A 168 9.08 14.02 -4.24
N VAL A 169 8.75 15.24 -3.84
CA VAL A 169 9.64 16.13 -3.09
C VAL A 169 8.96 16.55 -1.79
N LEU A 170 9.66 16.39 -0.67
CA LEU A 170 9.24 16.95 0.62
C LEU A 170 9.74 18.39 0.73
N LEU A 171 8.85 19.33 1.01
CA LEU A 171 9.14 20.75 1.08
C LEU A 171 9.46 21.22 2.50
N GLY A 172 9.23 20.37 3.50
CA GLY A 172 9.47 20.67 4.91
C GLY A 172 8.21 20.60 5.77
N PRO A 173 8.37 20.83 7.10
CA PRO A 173 7.26 20.78 8.04
C PRO A 173 6.17 21.78 7.69
N LEU A 174 4.93 21.35 7.83
CA LEU A 174 3.76 22.20 7.67
C LEU A 174 3.43 22.80 9.05
N PHE A 175 3.82 24.05 9.26
CA PHE A 175 3.47 24.80 10.47
C PHE A 175 2.07 25.38 10.35
N ASP A 176 1.35 25.45 11.46
CA ASP A 176 0.01 26.07 11.58
C ASP A 176 0.02 27.58 11.38
#